data_b7748dfe6b0f5d7e285c68aafef9a840
#
_entry.id   b7748dfe6b0f5d7e285c68aafef9a840
#
_cell.length_a   1.000
_cell.length_b   1.000
_cell.length_c   1.000
_cell.angle_alpha   90.00
_cell.angle_beta   90.00
_cell.angle_gamma   90.00
#
_symmetry.space_group_name_H-M   'P 1'
#
loop_
_entity.id
_entity.type
_entity.pdbx_description
1 polymer ?
#
loop_
_entity_poly.entity_id
_entity_poly.type
_entity_poly.pdbx_seq_one_letter_code
_entity_poly.pdbx_strand_id
1 'polypeptide(L)'
;QFAARLSGDLVWDCGCGNGQASRDLAAQGLRVMATDASAEQLALAPSHPHVHYRCAPAEASGLDDASVDGVLVAAAVHWFAGEAFNNEVRRVCKPGAVMAWIGYLPLQLPLPALQTLIDHFYAHTLEPFWPAERQWVDQSYQGLPFPGDAWAFPSDLWIERHWTLEHLIGYLGTWSAVQRSRQQGLELLTPLQLELAQAWPGAGAEALLVRWPFMGRWGRVR
;
A
#
# COMPACT_ATOMS: atom_id res chain seq x y z
N GLN A 1 0.87 -8.70 -14.35
CA GLN A 1 -0.50 -9.23 -14.58
C GLN A 1 -1.51 -8.10 -14.80
N PHE A 2 -1.56 -7.05 -13.95
CA PHE A 2 -2.48 -5.91 -14.12
C PHE A 2 -2.30 -5.24 -15.49
N ALA A 3 -1.11 -4.76 -15.82
CA ALA A 3 -0.80 -4.10 -17.08
C ALA A 3 -1.18 -4.95 -18.32
N ALA A 4 -1.02 -6.26 -18.24
CA ALA A 4 -1.37 -7.18 -19.33
C ALA A 4 -2.89 -7.35 -19.58
N ARG A 5 -3.73 -6.79 -18.72
CA ARG A 5 -5.20 -6.84 -18.83
C ARG A 5 -5.80 -5.52 -19.32
N LEU A 6 -4.99 -4.47 -19.44
CA LEU A 6 -5.45 -3.17 -19.92
C LEU A 6 -5.74 -3.22 -21.42
N SER A 7 -6.77 -2.49 -21.86
CA SER A 7 -7.12 -2.33 -23.27
C SER A 7 -6.38 -1.16 -23.94
N GLY A 8 -5.71 -0.34 -23.14
CA GLY A 8 -4.91 0.82 -23.55
C GLY A 8 -3.79 1.07 -22.57
N ASP A 9 -3.22 2.27 -22.59
CA ASP A 9 -2.00 2.58 -21.83
C ASP A 9 -2.16 3.62 -20.72
N LEU A 10 -3.36 4.21 -20.55
CA LEU A 10 -3.58 5.25 -19.54
C LEU A 10 -4.14 4.65 -18.24
N VAL A 11 -3.40 4.81 -17.16
CA VAL A 11 -3.77 4.32 -15.82
C VAL A 11 -3.93 5.49 -14.85
N TRP A 12 -4.97 5.44 -14.04
CA TRP A 12 -5.11 6.29 -12.87
C TRP A 12 -4.52 5.58 -11.64
N ASP A 13 -3.46 6.14 -11.06
CA ASP A 13 -2.91 5.74 -9.75
C ASP A 13 -3.52 6.64 -8.67
N CYS A 14 -4.50 6.11 -7.93
CA CYS A 14 -5.27 6.86 -6.95
C CYS A 14 -4.73 6.64 -5.53
N GLY A 15 -4.47 7.73 -4.81
CA GLY A 15 -3.75 7.69 -3.54
C GLY A 15 -2.29 7.32 -3.76
N CYS A 16 -1.64 7.98 -4.72
CA CYS A 16 -0.31 7.60 -5.22
C CYS A 16 0.84 7.93 -4.24
N GLY A 17 0.56 8.72 -3.19
CA GLY A 17 1.59 9.18 -2.26
C GLY A 17 2.74 9.89 -2.99
N ASN A 18 3.96 9.46 -2.74
CA ASN A 18 5.15 9.98 -3.43
C ASN A 18 5.46 9.28 -4.76
N GLY A 19 4.50 8.58 -5.37
CA GLY A 19 4.56 8.08 -6.74
C GLY A 19 5.40 6.81 -6.94
N GLN A 20 5.55 5.94 -5.94
CA GLN A 20 6.30 4.69 -6.10
C GLN A 20 5.64 3.78 -7.14
N ALA A 21 4.35 3.45 -6.96
CA ALA A 21 3.62 2.62 -7.89
C ALA A 21 3.46 3.29 -9.26
N SER A 22 3.25 4.61 -9.29
CA SER A 22 3.18 5.38 -10.54
C SER A 22 4.41 5.20 -11.42
N ARG A 23 5.61 5.26 -10.83
CA ARG A 23 6.86 5.09 -11.57
C ARG A 23 7.07 3.64 -12.04
N ASP A 24 6.67 2.67 -11.22
CA ASP A 24 6.74 1.26 -11.61
C ASP A 24 5.80 0.94 -12.78
N LEU A 25 4.61 1.55 -12.82
CA LEU A 25 3.70 1.48 -13.97
C LEU A 25 4.32 2.15 -15.21
N ALA A 26 4.88 3.34 -15.04
CA ALA A 26 5.51 4.09 -16.12
C ALA A 26 6.73 3.35 -16.69
N ALA A 27 7.52 2.65 -15.86
CA ALA A 27 8.63 1.81 -16.30
C ALA A 27 8.18 0.61 -17.15
N GLN A 28 6.90 0.23 -17.09
CA GLN A 28 6.28 -0.77 -17.96
C GLN A 28 5.71 -0.18 -19.26
N GLY A 29 5.95 1.11 -19.53
CA GLY A 29 5.51 1.80 -20.74
C GLY A 29 4.10 2.41 -20.63
N LEU A 30 3.49 2.45 -19.45
CA LEU A 30 2.18 3.03 -19.22
C LEU A 30 2.26 4.54 -18.99
N ARG A 31 1.24 5.27 -19.41
CA ARG A 31 1.01 6.66 -19.02
C ARG A 31 0.18 6.69 -17.73
N VAL A 32 0.58 7.50 -16.78
CA VAL A 32 -0.03 7.49 -15.44
C VAL A 32 -0.54 8.88 -15.07
N MET A 33 -1.82 8.96 -14.75
CA MET A 33 -2.41 10.07 -14.02
C MET A 33 -2.39 9.69 -12.53
N ALA A 34 -1.54 10.34 -11.76
CA ALA A 34 -1.31 10.04 -10.37
C ALA A 34 -1.97 11.10 -9.48
N THR A 35 -2.90 10.71 -8.62
CA THR A 35 -3.58 11.65 -7.71
C THR A 35 -3.36 11.27 -6.25
N ASP A 36 -3.19 12.28 -5.41
CA ASP A 36 -3.19 12.14 -3.95
C ASP A 36 -3.80 13.40 -3.33
N ALA A 37 -4.50 13.24 -2.21
CA ALA A 37 -5.07 14.37 -1.47
C ALA A 37 -4.01 15.18 -0.72
N SER A 38 -2.83 14.59 -0.45
CA SER A 38 -1.72 15.24 0.24
C SER A 38 -0.76 15.91 -0.74
N ALA A 39 -0.78 17.24 -0.78
CA ALA A 39 0.22 18.02 -1.51
C ALA A 39 1.64 17.78 -0.99
N GLU A 40 1.79 17.47 0.30
CA GLU A 40 3.09 17.16 0.92
C GLU A 40 3.69 15.87 0.37
N GLN A 41 2.88 14.83 0.20
CA GLN A 41 3.31 13.58 -0.43
C GLN A 41 3.72 13.80 -1.88
N LEU A 42 2.91 14.54 -2.64
CA LEU A 42 3.19 14.85 -4.04
C LEU A 42 4.47 15.68 -4.22
N ALA A 43 4.77 16.57 -3.28
CA ALA A 43 6.00 17.36 -3.31
C ALA A 43 7.28 16.51 -3.20
N LEU A 44 7.17 15.29 -2.66
CA LEU A 44 8.26 14.33 -2.57
C LEU A 44 8.34 13.38 -3.79
N ALA A 45 7.35 13.46 -4.69
CA ALA A 45 7.30 12.58 -5.85
C ALA A 45 8.32 13.02 -6.91
N PRO A 46 9.26 12.15 -7.33
CA PRO A 46 10.17 12.48 -8.41
C PRO A 46 9.42 12.65 -9.73
N SER A 47 9.81 13.65 -10.51
CA SER A 47 9.26 13.83 -11.86
C SER A 47 9.58 12.65 -12.77
N HIS A 48 8.63 12.28 -13.64
CA HIS A 48 8.80 11.23 -14.64
C HIS A 48 8.04 11.60 -15.92
N PRO A 49 8.59 11.39 -17.14
CA PRO A 49 7.96 11.86 -18.40
C PRO A 49 6.59 11.22 -18.67
N HIS A 50 6.31 10.05 -18.13
CA HIS A 50 5.04 9.34 -18.30
C HIS A 50 4.12 9.40 -17.07
N VAL A 51 4.45 10.18 -16.04
CA VAL A 51 3.62 10.35 -14.84
C VAL A 51 3.20 11.81 -14.70
N HIS A 52 1.89 12.03 -14.63
CA HIS A 52 1.34 13.34 -14.35
C HIS A 52 0.70 13.37 -12.96
N TYR A 53 1.32 14.12 -12.04
CA TYR A 53 0.84 14.24 -10.66
C TYR A 53 -0.18 15.37 -10.51
N ARG A 54 -1.23 15.11 -9.72
CA ARG A 54 -2.28 16.11 -9.40
C ARG A 54 -2.72 15.94 -7.93
N CYS A 55 -2.82 17.05 -7.22
CA CYS A 55 -3.45 17.07 -5.90
C CYS A 55 -4.98 17.02 -6.07
N ALA A 56 -5.60 15.92 -5.70
CA ALA A 56 -7.04 15.71 -5.79
C ALA A 56 -7.47 14.57 -4.85
N PRO A 57 -8.68 14.66 -4.26
CA PRO A 57 -9.25 13.56 -3.50
C PRO A 57 -9.68 12.41 -4.43
N ALA A 58 -9.77 11.22 -3.87
CA ALA A 58 -10.14 10.02 -4.63
C ALA A 58 -11.55 10.08 -5.23
N GLU A 59 -12.46 10.80 -4.58
CA GLU A 59 -13.86 10.95 -4.95
C GLU A 59 -14.09 12.02 -6.04
N ALA A 60 -13.06 12.81 -6.34
CA ALA A 60 -13.12 13.89 -7.34
C ALA A 60 -11.74 14.11 -7.98
N SER A 61 -11.31 13.16 -8.79
CA SER A 61 -9.97 13.10 -9.39
C SER A 61 -9.67 14.24 -10.36
N GLY A 62 -10.70 14.85 -10.91
CA GLY A 62 -10.60 15.84 -11.98
C GLY A 62 -10.16 15.25 -13.33
N LEU A 63 -10.27 13.94 -13.50
CA LEU A 63 -10.07 13.25 -14.78
C LEU A 63 -11.35 13.34 -15.64
N ASP A 64 -11.20 13.25 -16.95
CA ASP A 64 -12.32 13.23 -17.87
C ASP A 64 -13.11 11.92 -17.79
N ASP A 65 -14.39 11.96 -18.18
CA ASP A 65 -15.24 10.77 -18.28
C ASP A 65 -14.65 9.78 -19.28
N ALA A 66 -14.75 8.49 -18.96
CA ALA A 66 -14.31 7.39 -19.83
C ALA A 66 -12.91 7.63 -20.44
N SER A 67 -11.97 8.11 -19.64
CA SER A 67 -10.62 8.49 -20.10
C SER A 67 -9.55 7.43 -19.81
N VAL A 68 -9.68 6.65 -18.74
CA VAL A 68 -8.62 5.72 -18.28
C VAL A 68 -8.92 4.27 -18.64
N ASP A 69 -7.87 3.51 -18.91
CA ASP A 69 -7.93 2.07 -19.24
C ASP A 69 -7.81 1.19 -18.00
N GLY A 70 -7.35 1.76 -16.90
CA GLY A 70 -7.26 1.07 -15.62
C GLY A 70 -7.08 2.00 -14.43
N VAL A 71 -7.37 1.46 -13.24
CA VAL A 71 -7.20 2.14 -11.95
C VAL A 71 -6.36 1.27 -11.04
N LEU A 72 -5.29 1.83 -10.49
CA LEU A 72 -4.50 1.21 -9.43
C LEU A 72 -4.69 2.00 -8.14
N VAL A 73 -4.86 1.28 -7.03
CA VAL A 73 -4.79 1.84 -5.68
C VAL A 73 -3.79 0.99 -4.88
N ALA A 74 -2.64 1.56 -4.58
CA ALA A 74 -1.58 0.86 -3.87
C ALA A 74 -1.51 1.32 -2.40
N ALA A 75 -1.86 0.41 -1.48
CA ALA A 75 -1.83 0.61 -0.02
C ALA A 75 -2.60 1.86 0.49
N ALA A 76 -3.64 2.28 -0.23
CA ALA A 76 -4.37 3.52 0.08
C ALA A 76 -5.90 3.35 0.16
N VAL A 77 -6.50 2.33 -0.47
CA VAL A 77 -7.96 2.21 -0.62
C VAL A 77 -8.73 2.27 0.70
N HIS A 78 -8.16 1.77 1.77
CA HIS A 78 -8.79 1.76 3.11
C HIS A 78 -9.09 3.16 3.67
N TRP A 79 -8.47 4.22 3.14
CA TRP A 79 -8.72 5.60 3.58
C TRP A 79 -9.96 6.24 2.97
N PHE A 80 -10.37 5.79 1.77
CA PHE A 80 -11.42 6.45 0.99
C PHE A 80 -12.42 5.48 0.33
N ALA A 81 -12.30 4.17 0.59
CA ALA A 81 -13.23 3.21 0.01
C ALA A 81 -14.68 3.52 0.40
N GLY A 82 -15.52 3.74 -0.59
CA GLY A 82 -16.91 4.07 -0.42
C GLY A 82 -17.63 4.31 -1.75
N GLU A 83 -18.93 4.58 -1.69
CA GLU A 83 -19.74 4.74 -2.91
C GLU A 83 -19.31 5.98 -3.73
N ALA A 84 -18.89 7.07 -3.09
CA ALA A 84 -18.41 8.27 -3.78
C ALA A 84 -17.17 7.97 -4.63
N PHE A 85 -16.18 7.26 -4.06
CA PHE A 85 -15.01 6.81 -4.80
C PHE A 85 -15.37 5.83 -5.92
N ASN A 86 -16.25 4.86 -5.65
CA ASN A 86 -16.68 3.90 -6.65
C ASN A 86 -17.40 4.57 -7.83
N ASN A 87 -18.16 5.61 -7.58
CA ASN A 87 -18.83 6.40 -8.63
C ASN A 87 -17.81 7.17 -9.46
N GLU A 88 -16.79 7.74 -8.85
CA GLU A 88 -15.69 8.39 -9.58
C GLU A 88 -14.93 7.39 -10.45
N VAL A 89 -14.63 6.19 -9.91
CA VAL A 89 -14.03 5.11 -10.71
C VAL A 89 -14.86 4.77 -11.93
N ARG A 90 -16.18 4.58 -11.76
CA ARG A 90 -17.08 4.26 -12.88
C ARG A 90 -17.13 5.39 -13.91
N ARG A 91 -17.10 6.64 -13.47
CA ARG A 91 -17.14 7.81 -14.33
C ARG A 91 -15.89 7.93 -15.22
N VAL A 92 -14.70 7.76 -14.63
CA VAL A 92 -13.43 7.96 -15.35
C VAL A 92 -12.99 6.76 -16.17
N CYS A 93 -13.48 5.56 -15.84
CA CYS A 93 -13.11 4.33 -16.52
C CYS A 93 -13.78 4.20 -17.90
N LYS A 94 -13.00 3.81 -18.90
CA LYS A 94 -13.53 3.33 -20.17
C LYS A 94 -14.28 2.00 -19.98
N PRO A 95 -15.23 1.67 -20.89
CA PRO A 95 -15.85 0.35 -20.87
C PRO A 95 -14.80 -0.77 -20.91
N GLY A 96 -14.88 -1.68 -19.95
CA GLY A 96 -13.95 -2.80 -19.85
C GLY A 96 -12.64 -2.49 -19.09
N ALA A 97 -12.49 -1.31 -18.52
CA ALA A 97 -11.33 -0.96 -17.71
C ALA A 97 -11.14 -1.91 -16.53
N VAL A 98 -9.89 -2.08 -16.14
CA VAL A 98 -9.49 -2.97 -15.03
C VAL A 98 -9.11 -2.15 -13.81
N MET A 99 -9.55 -2.58 -12.64
CA MET A 99 -9.14 -1.97 -11.37
C MET A 99 -8.39 -2.98 -10.51
N ALA A 100 -7.37 -2.50 -9.81
CA ALA A 100 -6.67 -3.27 -8.80
C ALA A 100 -6.46 -2.44 -7.52
N TRP A 101 -6.86 -3.01 -6.39
CA TRP A 101 -6.45 -2.59 -5.06
C TRP A 101 -5.38 -3.53 -4.58
N ILE A 102 -4.21 -3.03 -4.28
CA ILE A 102 -3.08 -3.84 -3.84
C ILE A 102 -2.54 -3.35 -2.51
N GLY A 103 -2.00 -4.25 -1.74
CA GLY A 103 -1.38 -3.99 -0.46
C GLY A 103 -0.59 -5.20 0.01
N TYR A 104 -0.22 -5.17 1.26
CA TYR A 104 0.51 -6.28 1.89
C TYR A 104 0.08 -6.42 3.35
N LEU A 105 0.10 -7.66 3.82
CA LEU A 105 -0.17 -8.02 5.21
C LEU A 105 1.09 -7.80 6.08
N PRO A 106 0.99 -7.91 7.42
CA PRO A 106 2.13 -7.80 8.30
C PRO A 106 3.30 -8.69 7.87
N LEU A 107 4.50 -8.20 8.13
CA LEU A 107 5.74 -8.88 7.75
C LEU A 107 5.90 -10.25 8.42
N GLN A 108 6.67 -11.10 7.75
CA GLN A 108 7.08 -12.40 8.25
C GLN A 108 8.59 -12.49 8.31
N LEU A 109 9.10 -13.02 9.43
CA LEU A 109 10.51 -13.25 9.69
C LEU A 109 10.78 -14.77 9.74
N PRO A 110 11.98 -15.21 9.32
CA PRO A 110 12.30 -16.65 9.25
C PRO A 110 12.52 -17.30 10.63
N LEU A 111 12.78 -16.50 11.67
CA LEU A 111 13.06 -16.98 13.02
C LEU A 111 11.82 -16.82 13.92
N PRO A 112 11.26 -17.92 14.46
CA PRO A 112 10.03 -17.85 15.28
C PRO A 112 10.11 -16.91 16.47
N ALA A 113 11.28 -16.83 17.14
CA ALA A 113 11.47 -15.92 18.27
C ALA A 113 11.31 -14.45 17.87
N LEU A 114 11.87 -14.04 16.72
CA LEU A 114 11.72 -12.69 16.19
C LEU A 114 10.28 -12.43 15.73
N GLN A 115 9.64 -13.42 15.09
CA GLN A 115 8.25 -13.31 14.66
C GLN A 115 7.32 -13.08 15.85
N THR A 116 7.50 -13.83 16.94
CA THR A 116 6.68 -13.66 18.16
C THR A 116 6.78 -12.24 18.72
N LEU A 117 7.99 -11.65 18.73
CA LEU A 117 8.17 -10.26 19.19
C LEU A 117 7.43 -9.26 18.29
N ILE A 118 7.51 -9.43 16.98
CA ILE A 118 6.80 -8.57 16.01
C ILE A 118 5.28 -8.72 16.14
N ASP A 119 4.79 -9.95 16.24
CA ASP A 119 3.35 -10.22 16.39
C ASP A 119 2.78 -9.61 17.67
N HIS A 120 3.51 -9.76 18.79
CA HIS A 120 3.12 -9.14 20.05
C HIS A 120 3.12 -7.61 19.96
N PHE A 121 4.16 -7.04 19.37
CA PHE A 121 4.24 -5.59 19.18
C PHE A 121 3.11 -5.06 18.32
N TYR A 122 2.82 -5.73 17.20
CA TYR A 122 1.73 -5.37 16.29
C TYR A 122 0.35 -5.47 16.92
N ALA A 123 0.04 -6.63 17.56
CA ALA A 123 -1.30 -6.97 18.00
C ALA A 123 -1.65 -6.44 19.40
N HIS A 124 -0.65 -6.16 20.24
CA HIS A 124 -0.88 -5.76 21.63
C HIS A 124 -0.30 -4.39 21.96
N THR A 125 1.00 -4.17 21.68
CA THR A 125 1.65 -2.90 22.04
C THR A 125 1.10 -1.74 21.23
N LEU A 126 0.87 -1.95 19.93
CA LEU A 126 0.39 -0.91 19.01
C LEU A 126 -1.14 -0.89 18.84
N GLU A 127 -1.88 -1.82 19.43
CA GLU A 127 -3.35 -1.91 19.31
C GLU A 127 -4.06 -0.57 19.54
N PRO A 128 -3.77 0.22 20.58
CA PRO A 128 -4.47 1.49 20.83
C PRO A 128 -4.15 2.60 19.82
N PHE A 129 -3.12 2.42 19.01
CA PHE A 129 -2.60 3.45 18.10
C PHE A 129 -2.95 3.19 16.63
N TRP A 130 -3.43 1.99 16.29
CA TRP A 130 -3.86 1.70 14.93
C TRP A 130 -5.09 2.54 14.55
N PRO A 131 -5.12 3.11 13.33
CA PRO A 131 -6.36 3.70 12.81
C PRO A 131 -7.40 2.61 12.58
N ALA A 132 -8.68 2.97 12.77
CA ALA A 132 -9.79 2.02 12.58
C ALA A 132 -9.81 1.40 11.16
N GLU A 133 -9.37 2.17 10.18
CA GLU A 133 -9.27 1.75 8.77
C GLU A 133 -8.26 0.61 8.57
N ARG A 134 -7.34 0.39 9.52
CA ARG A 134 -6.37 -0.72 9.46
C ARG A 134 -7.04 -2.08 9.36
N GLN A 135 -8.21 -2.25 9.96
CA GLN A 135 -8.98 -3.49 9.87
C GLN A 135 -9.19 -3.97 8.43
N TRP A 136 -9.36 -3.05 7.48
CA TRP A 136 -9.55 -3.41 6.07
C TRP A 136 -8.31 -4.01 5.43
N VAL A 137 -7.13 -3.56 5.85
CA VAL A 137 -5.85 -4.16 5.44
C VAL A 137 -5.72 -5.57 5.97
N ASP A 138 -6.00 -5.78 7.27
CA ASP A 138 -5.91 -7.08 7.92
C ASP A 138 -6.91 -8.10 7.33
N GLN A 139 -8.05 -7.62 6.82
CA GLN A 139 -9.06 -8.40 6.10
C GLN A 139 -8.79 -8.47 4.58
N SER A 140 -7.61 -8.07 4.11
CA SER A 140 -7.25 -8.09 2.67
C SER A 140 -8.28 -7.38 1.79
N TYR A 141 -8.87 -6.28 2.28
CA TYR A 141 -9.91 -5.47 1.64
C TYR A 141 -11.24 -6.21 1.35
N GLN A 142 -11.48 -7.39 1.93
CA GLN A 142 -12.65 -8.22 1.59
C GLN A 142 -13.99 -7.57 1.99
N GLY A 143 -14.03 -6.76 3.02
CA GLY A 143 -15.26 -6.07 3.46
C GLY A 143 -15.61 -4.80 2.68
N LEU A 144 -14.73 -4.32 1.80
CA LEU A 144 -14.93 -3.09 1.05
C LEU A 144 -15.76 -3.32 -0.22
N PRO A 145 -16.68 -2.41 -0.60
CA PRO A 145 -17.44 -2.53 -1.84
C PRO A 145 -16.52 -2.33 -3.05
N PHE A 146 -16.44 -3.32 -3.93
CA PHE A 146 -15.65 -3.26 -5.17
C PHE A 146 -16.53 -2.81 -6.34
N PRO A 147 -16.11 -1.86 -7.18
CA PRO A 147 -16.95 -1.23 -8.21
C PRO A 147 -17.09 -2.07 -9.49
N GLY A 148 -17.11 -3.38 -9.39
CA GLY A 148 -17.20 -4.26 -10.56
C GLY A 148 -17.09 -5.75 -10.23
N ASP A 149 -16.71 -6.54 -11.24
CA ASP A 149 -16.53 -7.99 -11.11
C ASP A 149 -15.12 -8.31 -10.62
N ALA A 150 -15.02 -8.75 -9.38
CA ALA A 150 -13.75 -9.18 -8.81
C ALA A 150 -13.31 -10.53 -9.35
N TRP A 151 -12.04 -10.64 -9.72
CA TRP A 151 -11.36 -11.87 -10.09
C TRP A 151 -10.60 -12.48 -8.92
N ALA A 152 -10.22 -13.75 -9.03
CA ALA A 152 -9.35 -14.38 -8.05
C ALA A 152 -8.01 -13.62 -7.96
N PHE A 153 -7.62 -13.23 -6.76
CA PHE A 153 -6.32 -12.60 -6.53
C PHE A 153 -5.26 -13.69 -6.37
N PRO A 154 -4.06 -13.54 -6.97
CA PRO A 154 -2.99 -14.52 -6.81
C PRO A 154 -2.61 -14.69 -5.32
N SER A 155 -2.50 -15.94 -4.87
CA SER A 155 -2.32 -16.28 -3.44
C SER A 155 -0.85 -16.42 -3.01
N ASP A 156 0.07 -16.50 -3.97
CA ASP A 156 1.49 -16.86 -3.77
C ASP A 156 2.45 -15.72 -4.14
N LEU A 157 1.98 -14.49 -4.05
CA LEU A 157 2.80 -13.31 -4.28
C LEU A 157 3.35 -12.76 -2.97
N TRP A 158 4.63 -12.43 -2.98
CA TRP A 158 5.35 -11.92 -1.83
C TRP A 158 6.18 -10.71 -2.22
N ILE A 159 6.27 -9.74 -1.31
CA ILE A 159 7.35 -8.76 -1.31
C ILE A 159 8.46 -9.35 -0.46
N GLU A 160 9.68 -9.40 -0.97
CA GLU A 160 10.84 -9.99 -0.28
C GLU A 160 11.99 -8.99 -0.21
N ARG A 161 12.63 -8.93 0.95
CA ARG A 161 13.83 -8.11 1.17
C ARG A 161 14.79 -8.84 2.10
N HIS A 162 16.08 -8.65 1.90
CA HIS A 162 17.10 -9.08 2.86
C HIS A 162 17.48 -7.88 3.71
N TRP A 163 17.08 -7.88 4.96
CA TRP A 163 17.23 -6.77 5.88
C TRP A 163 18.02 -7.12 7.12
N THR A 164 18.90 -6.22 7.55
CA THR A 164 19.47 -6.20 8.90
C THR A 164 18.43 -5.70 9.91
N LEU A 165 18.75 -5.82 11.19
CA LEU A 165 17.89 -5.25 12.25
C LEU A 165 17.66 -3.75 12.04
N GLU A 166 18.67 -2.99 11.63
CA GLU A 166 18.57 -1.55 11.39
C GLU A 166 17.50 -1.24 10.32
N HIS A 167 17.51 -1.97 9.20
CA HIS A 167 16.50 -1.82 8.16
C HIS A 167 15.09 -2.13 8.68
N LEU A 168 14.95 -3.20 9.49
CA LEU A 168 13.66 -3.56 10.08
C LEU A 168 13.15 -2.45 11.01
N ILE A 169 13.99 -1.95 11.91
CA ILE A 169 13.61 -0.87 12.84
C ILE A 169 13.24 0.41 12.08
N GLY A 170 14.00 0.76 11.03
CA GLY A 170 13.64 1.88 10.15
C GLY A 170 12.24 1.71 9.55
N TYR A 171 11.93 0.52 9.04
CA TYR A 171 10.60 0.22 8.49
C TYR A 171 9.50 0.26 9.57
N LEU A 172 9.68 -0.38 10.72
CA LEU A 172 8.71 -0.35 11.82
C LEU A 172 8.45 1.09 12.28
N GLY A 173 9.48 1.93 12.27
CA GLY A 173 9.37 3.36 12.55
C GLY A 173 8.44 4.13 11.60
N THR A 174 8.16 3.61 10.39
CA THR A 174 7.22 4.22 9.43
C THR A 174 5.76 3.84 9.68
N TRP A 175 5.48 2.87 10.53
CA TRP A 175 4.12 2.45 10.81
C TRP A 175 3.29 3.57 11.43
N SER A 176 2.07 3.77 10.95
CA SER A 176 1.19 4.84 11.41
C SER A 176 0.91 4.78 12.92
N ALA A 177 0.80 3.57 13.49
CA ALA A 177 0.64 3.40 14.93
C ALA A 177 1.88 3.84 15.72
N VAL A 178 3.09 3.56 15.23
CA VAL A 178 4.33 4.04 15.84
C VAL A 178 4.44 5.56 15.75
N GLN A 179 4.08 6.15 14.60
CA GLN A 179 4.07 7.60 14.45
C GLN A 179 3.05 8.27 15.39
N ARG A 180 1.86 7.68 15.54
CA ARG A 180 0.83 8.18 16.48
C ARG A 180 1.27 8.08 17.94
N SER A 181 1.93 6.98 18.36
CA SER A 181 2.45 6.86 19.72
C SER A 181 3.49 7.96 20.01
N ARG A 182 4.39 8.24 19.07
CA ARG A 182 5.39 9.33 19.17
C ARG A 182 4.75 10.71 19.27
N GLN A 183 3.68 10.98 18.53
CA GLN A 183 2.93 12.24 18.64
C GLN A 183 2.30 12.42 20.03
N GLN A 184 2.05 11.33 20.75
CA GLN A 184 1.57 11.33 22.14
C GLN A 184 2.70 11.29 23.17
N GLY A 185 3.96 11.42 22.74
CA GLY A 185 5.14 11.39 23.61
C GLY A 185 5.57 9.99 24.07
N LEU A 186 5.07 8.92 23.41
CA LEU A 186 5.38 7.54 23.75
C LEU A 186 6.36 6.94 22.72
N GLU A 187 7.53 6.52 23.20
CA GLU A 187 8.52 5.81 22.38
C GLU A 187 8.43 4.30 22.63
N LEU A 188 7.64 3.61 21.80
CA LEU A 188 7.34 2.19 21.94
C LEU A 188 8.31 1.27 21.15
N LEU A 189 9.03 1.83 20.18
CA LEU A 189 9.90 1.03 19.30
C LEU A 189 11.24 0.69 19.97
N THR A 190 11.78 1.56 20.83
CA THR A 190 13.06 1.34 21.49
C THR A 190 13.10 0.06 22.34
N PRO A 191 12.10 -0.25 23.19
CA PRO A 191 12.07 -1.53 23.93
C PRO A 191 12.10 -2.74 22.99
N LEU A 192 11.26 -2.74 21.94
CA LEU A 192 11.25 -3.81 20.94
C LEU A 192 12.60 -3.96 20.24
N GLN A 193 13.27 -2.87 19.90
CA GLN A 193 14.60 -2.89 19.28
C GLN A 193 15.63 -3.62 20.17
N LEU A 194 15.59 -3.40 21.48
CA LEU A 194 16.48 -4.08 22.44
C LEU A 194 16.21 -5.59 22.51
N GLU A 195 14.93 -5.99 22.52
CA GLU A 195 14.56 -7.41 22.53
C GLU A 195 14.94 -8.09 21.20
N LEU A 196 14.66 -7.45 20.06
CA LEU A 196 15.08 -7.96 18.77
C LEU A 196 16.59 -8.09 18.65
N ALA A 197 17.38 -7.14 19.17
CA ALA A 197 18.84 -7.17 19.11
C ALA A 197 19.44 -8.36 19.87
N GLN A 198 18.80 -8.82 20.96
CA GLN A 198 19.22 -10.00 21.70
C GLN A 198 19.00 -11.30 20.93
N ALA A 199 17.96 -11.37 20.11
CA ALA A 199 17.58 -12.56 19.36
C ALA A 199 18.07 -12.56 17.90
N TRP A 200 18.51 -11.39 17.39
CA TRP A 200 18.95 -11.26 16.00
C TRP A 200 20.34 -11.84 15.79
N PRO A 201 20.57 -12.68 14.75
CA PRO A 201 21.89 -13.23 14.45
C PRO A 201 22.92 -12.13 14.14
N GLY A 202 24.19 -12.42 14.44
CA GLY A 202 25.29 -11.49 14.13
C GLY A 202 25.16 -10.14 14.84
N ALA A 203 24.57 -10.11 16.04
CA ALA A 203 24.33 -8.87 16.79
C ALA A 203 23.58 -7.79 15.98
N GLY A 204 22.64 -8.21 15.15
CA GLY A 204 21.84 -7.31 14.32
C GLY A 204 22.36 -7.06 12.89
N ALA A 205 23.60 -7.47 12.60
CA ALA A 205 24.25 -7.19 11.30
C ALA A 205 23.91 -8.22 10.22
N GLU A 206 23.51 -9.45 10.59
CA GLU A 206 23.13 -10.46 9.59
C GLU A 206 21.82 -10.06 8.88
N ALA A 207 21.82 -10.16 7.56
CA ALA A 207 20.63 -9.86 6.77
C ALA A 207 19.72 -11.10 6.72
N LEU A 208 18.50 -10.95 7.24
CA LEU A 208 17.46 -11.98 7.20
C LEU A 208 16.48 -11.72 6.07
N LEU A 209 15.90 -12.78 5.52
CA LEU A 209 14.82 -12.68 4.55
C LEU A 209 13.53 -12.23 5.26
N VAL A 210 13.10 -11.02 4.97
CA VAL A 210 11.83 -10.45 5.43
C VAL A 210 10.83 -10.53 4.29
N ARG A 211 9.63 -11.02 4.58
CA ARG A 211 8.57 -11.21 3.58
C ARG A 211 7.30 -10.50 3.99
N TRP A 212 6.57 -10.00 3.00
CA TRP A 212 5.21 -9.50 3.18
C TRP A 212 4.29 -10.26 2.24
N PRO A 213 3.24 -10.93 2.75
CA PRO A 213 2.22 -11.49 1.88
C PRO A 213 1.58 -10.37 1.08
N PHE A 214 1.64 -10.46 -0.24
CA PHE A 214 1.00 -9.50 -1.12
C PHE A 214 -0.49 -9.82 -1.19
N MET A 215 -1.35 -8.83 -1.05
CA MET A 215 -2.79 -9.03 -1.02
C MET A 215 -3.51 -7.95 -1.82
N GLY A 216 -4.76 -8.22 -2.16
CA GLY A 216 -5.58 -7.22 -2.82
C GLY A 216 -6.86 -7.76 -3.42
N ARG A 217 -7.49 -6.90 -4.19
CA ARG A 217 -8.65 -7.22 -5.03
C ARG A 217 -8.45 -6.58 -6.40
N TRP A 218 -8.82 -7.29 -7.43
CA TRP A 218 -8.77 -6.77 -8.78
C TRP A 218 -9.90 -7.33 -9.63
N GLY A 219 -10.21 -6.66 -10.73
CA GLY A 219 -11.30 -7.09 -11.57
C GLY A 219 -11.65 -6.06 -12.63
N ARG A 220 -12.78 -6.28 -13.29
CA ARG A 220 -13.32 -5.39 -14.31
C ARG A 220 -14.30 -4.40 -13.69
N VAL A 221 -14.15 -3.12 -13.98
CA VAL A 221 -15.09 -2.07 -13.57
C VAL A 221 -16.41 -2.20 -14.34
N ARG A 222 -17.55 -2.00 -13.64
CA ARG A 222 -18.90 -2.00 -14.20
C ARG A 222 -19.62 -0.67 -14.00
#